data_674c2c0aeef1258e55079ec4abe116b3
#
_entry.id   674c2c0aeef1258e55079ec4abe116b3
#
_cell.length_a   1.000
_cell.length_b   1.000
_cell.length_c   1.000
_cell.angle_alpha   90.00
_cell.angle_beta   90.00
_cell.angle_gamma   90.00
#
_symmetry.space_group_name_H-M   'P 1'
#
loop_
_entity.id
_entity.type
_entity.pdbx_description
1 polymer ?
#
loop_
_entity_poly.entity_id
_entity_poly.type
_entity_poly.pdbx_seq_one_letter_code
_entity_poly.pdbx_strand_id
1 'polypeptide(L)'
;MTITVRTHDEAETTEVGRIIGRRLRRGDVVALTGELGTGKTVLARGIAAGAGATGYFASPTFTLIREYAGPAPVHHVDLFRLEPAEAADLGLEELMERGITVIEWAEKVPRLLRPPMLRVEMAYGEDPDERVLRLSAEGDGPAAAAAAVAGAHAGV
;
A
#
# COMPACT_ATOMS: atom_id res chain seq x y z
N MET A 1 -7.45 -8.26 -12.81
CA MET A 1 -6.29 -7.70 -13.53
C MET A 1 -5.05 -7.82 -12.68
N THR A 2 -4.01 -8.39 -13.23
CA THR A 2 -2.72 -8.56 -12.55
C THR A 2 -1.62 -8.02 -13.47
N ILE A 3 -0.76 -7.17 -12.94
CA ILE A 3 0.38 -6.63 -13.66
C ILE A 3 1.65 -6.81 -12.85
N THR A 4 2.79 -6.86 -13.53
CA THR A 4 4.10 -6.94 -12.90
C THR A 4 4.96 -5.79 -13.39
N VAL A 5 5.57 -5.07 -12.47
CA VAL A 5 6.51 -3.99 -12.79
C VAL A 5 7.79 -4.18 -12.00
N ARG A 6 8.90 -3.64 -12.52
CA ARG A 6 10.20 -3.67 -11.87
C ARG A 6 10.63 -2.27 -11.54
N THR A 7 11.21 -2.10 -10.37
CA THR A 7 11.85 -0.84 -9.97
C THR A 7 13.31 -1.11 -9.68
N HIS A 8 14.16 -0.12 -9.88
CA HIS A 8 15.63 -0.27 -9.81
C HIS A 8 16.26 0.50 -8.67
N ASP A 9 15.46 1.29 -7.95
CA ASP A 9 15.89 2.02 -6.76
C ASP A 9 14.66 2.48 -5.96
N GLU A 10 14.91 3.09 -4.80
CA GLU A 10 13.81 3.58 -3.95
C GLU A 10 13.01 4.71 -4.61
N ALA A 11 13.66 5.55 -5.42
CA ALA A 11 12.97 6.64 -6.10
C ALA A 11 11.92 6.11 -7.07
N GLU A 12 12.25 5.05 -7.81
CA GLU A 12 11.29 4.40 -8.72
C GLU A 12 10.15 3.73 -7.95
N THR A 13 10.44 3.06 -6.85
CA THR A 13 9.42 2.45 -6.00
C THR A 13 8.49 3.53 -5.41
N THR A 14 9.04 4.64 -4.96
CA THR A 14 8.25 5.78 -4.48
C THR A 14 7.33 6.31 -5.57
N GLU A 15 7.83 6.43 -6.80
CA GLU A 15 7.03 6.94 -7.91
C GLU A 15 5.88 6.00 -8.27
N VAL A 16 6.11 4.69 -8.23
CA VAL A 16 5.01 3.71 -8.38
C VAL A 16 3.96 3.96 -7.31
N GLY A 17 4.38 4.18 -6.07
CA GLY A 17 3.47 4.51 -4.97
C GLY A 17 2.66 5.77 -5.25
N ARG A 18 3.29 6.82 -5.74
CA ARG A 18 2.60 8.08 -6.08
C ARG A 18 1.54 7.88 -7.16
N ILE A 19 1.86 7.10 -8.17
CA ILE A 19 0.92 6.78 -9.26
C ILE A 19 -0.30 6.06 -8.68
N ILE A 20 -0.08 5.09 -7.82
CA ILE A 20 -1.14 4.35 -7.15
C ILE A 20 -2.01 5.31 -6.33
N GLY A 21 -1.38 6.10 -5.46
CA GLY A 21 -2.10 6.97 -4.53
C GLY A 21 -3.00 7.98 -5.21
N ARG A 22 -2.62 8.47 -6.40
CA ARG A 22 -3.43 9.42 -7.16
C ARG A 22 -4.78 8.87 -7.59
N ARG A 23 -4.93 7.57 -7.67
CA ARG A 23 -6.13 6.91 -8.18
C ARG A 23 -7.00 6.28 -7.09
N LEU A 24 -6.49 6.18 -5.88
CA LEU A 24 -7.23 5.58 -4.79
C LEU A 24 -8.28 6.54 -4.23
N ARG A 25 -9.32 5.96 -3.66
CA ARG A 25 -10.47 6.67 -3.10
C ARG A 25 -10.71 6.22 -1.67
N ARG A 26 -11.46 7.02 -0.93
CA ARG A 26 -11.92 6.63 0.40
C ARG A 26 -12.58 5.25 0.36
N GLY A 27 -12.17 4.39 1.29
CA GLY A 27 -12.64 3.01 1.37
C GLY A 27 -11.75 2.01 0.66
N ASP A 28 -10.81 2.46 -0.19
CA ASP A 28 -9.88 1.55 -0.85
C ASP A 28 -8.83 1.03 0.13
N VAL A 29 -8.43 -0.22 -0.07
CA VAL A 29 -7.40 -0.88 0.73
C VAL A 29 -6.24 -1.30 -0.17
N VAL A 30 -5.02 -1.06 0.31
CA VAL A 30 -3.81 -1.60 -0.33
C VAL A 30 -3.19 -2.61 0.62
N ALA A 31 -3.10 -3.84 0.16
CA ALA A 31 -2.51 -4.93 0.93
C ALA A 31 -1.08 -5.19 0.43
N LEU A 32 -0.08 -4.89 1.26
CA LEU A 32 1.32 -5.05 0.93
C LEU A 32 1.87 -6.30 1.58
N THR A 33 2.45 -7.18 0.77
CA THR A 33 3.11 -8.40 1.23
C THR A 33 4.51 -8.50 0.63
N GLY A 34 5.35 -9.29 1.24
CA GLY A 34 6.73 -9.47 0.79
C GLY A 34 7.69 -9.60 1.96
N GLU A 35 8.88 -10.11 1.68
CA GLU A 35 9.92 -10.28 2.69
C GLU A 35 10.33 -8.94 3.31
N LEU A 36 10.94 -9.00 4.48
CA LEU A 36 11.49 -7.84 5.15
C LEU A 36 12.53 -7.16 4.25
N GLY A 37 12.49 -5.84 4.18
CA GLY A 37 13.44 -5.07 3.40
C GLY A 37 13.14 -4.92 1.92
N THR A 38 12.00 -5.42 1.43
CA THR A 38 11.65 -5.28 0.01
C THR A 38 11.17 -3.88 -0.38
N GLY A 39 10.91 -3.00 0.59
CA GLY A 39 10.50 -1.62 0.32
C GLY A 39 9.01 -1.36 0.49
N LYS A 40 8.31 -2.18 1.26
CA LYS A 40 6.88 -1.96 1.52
C LYS A 40 6.60 -0.60 2.14
N THR A 41 7.43 -0.16 3.07
CA THR A 41 7.31 1.16 3.70
C THR A 41 7.57 2.29 2.71
N VAL A 42 8.55 2.12 1.82
CA VAL A 42 8.86 3.10 0.77
C VAL A 42 7.65 3.25 -0.15
N LEU A 43 7.07 2.14 -0.58
CA LEU A 43 5.88 2.15 -1.42
C LEU A 43 4.69 2.81 -0.69
N ALA A 44 4.47 2.45 0.56
CA ALA A 44 3.38 3.00 1.37
C ALA A 44 3.48 4.53 1.50
N ARG A 45 4.66 5.05 1.73
CA ARG A 45 4.89 6.51 1.80
C ARG A 45 4.62 7.17 0.45
N GLY A 46 5.02 6.53 -0.63
CA GLY A 46 4.73 7.01 -1.98
C GLY A 46 3.22 7.08 -2.23
N ILE A 47 2.49 6.05 -1.83
CA ILE A 47 1.03 6.01 -1.94
C ILE A 47 0.40 7.18 -1.17
N ALA A 48 0.82 7.41 0.07
CA ALA A 48 0.31 8.52 0.86
C ALA A 48 0.58 9.86 0.17
N ALA A 49 1.78 10.07 -0.34
CA ALA A 49 2.13 11.30 -1.07
C ALA A 49 1.25 11.47 -2.31
N GLY A 50 1.05 10.41 -3.10
CA GLY A 50 0.19 10.45 -4.28
C GLY A 50 -1.26 10.75 -3.97
N ALA A 51 -1.75 10.30 -2.83
CA ALA A 51 -3.11 10.56 -2.35
C ALA A 51 -3.27 11.99 -1.78
N GLY A 52 -2.23 12.80 -1.81
CA GLY A 52 -2.28 14.19 -1.37
C GLY A 52 -2.02 14.39 0.11
N ALA A 53 -1.34 13.45 0.74
CA ALA A 53 -1.00 13.56 2.17
C ALA A 53 -0.10 14.77 2.44
N THR A 54 -0.42 15.54 3.48
CA THR A 54 0.28 16.78 3.83
C THR A 54 1.02 16.70 5.16
N GLY A 55 1.06 15.55 5.80
CA GLY A 55 1.75 15.35 7.06
C GLY A 55 1.25 14.07 7.67
N TYR A 56 1.86 13.64 8.77
CA TYR A 56 1.37 12.46 9.44
C TYR A 56 1.29 12.66 10.95
N PHE A 57 0.41 11.89 11.56
CA PHE A 57 0.29 11.82 13.00
C PHE A 57 0.50 10.37 13.44
N ALA A 58 1.32 10.19 14.49
CA ALA A 58 1.38 8.88 15.11
C ALA A 58 0.06 8.63 15.81
N SER A 59 -0.53 7.44 15.61
CA SER A 59 -1.76 7.09 16.33
C SER A 59 -1.43 6.82 17.81
N PRO A 60 -2.46 6.80 18.70
CA PRO A 60 -2.24 6.38 20.08
C PRO A 60 -1.68 4.97 20.25
N THR A 61 -1.78 4.14 19.21
CA THR A 61 -1.14 2.82 19.18
C THR A 61 0.32 2.90 18.74
N PHE A 62 0.93 4.05 18.88
CA PHE A 62 2.33 4.33 18.62
C PHE A 62 2.72 4.17 17.14
N THR A 63 3.75 3.39 16.87
CA THR A 63 4.34 3.29 15.54
C THR A 63 3.61 2.35 14.60
N LEU A 64 2.57 1.66 15.05
CA LEU A 64 1.84 0.68 14.24
C LEU A 64 0.97 1.32 13.17
N ILE A 65 0.38 2.48 13.48
CA ILE A 65 -0.53 3.16 12.56
C ILE A 65 -0.09 4.61 12.43
N ARG A 66 0.13 5.05 11.20
CA ARG A 66 0.42 6.45 10.87
C ARG A 66 -0.75 6.99 10.09
N GLU A 67 -1.28 8.12 10.52
CA GLU A 67 -2.38 8.78 9.84
C GLU A 67 -1.87 10.03 9.13
N TYR A 68 -2.18 10.13 7.85
CA TYR A 68 -1.84 11.29 7.03
C TYR A 68 -3.12 12.05 6.72
N ALA A 69 -3.08 13.36 6.91
CA ALA A 69 -4.15 14.24 6.48
C ALA A 69 -4.12 14.41 4.96
N GLY A 70 -5.28 14.62 4.36
CA GLY A 70 -5.37 14.83 2.91
C GLY A 70 -6.84 14.89 2.48
N PRO A 71 -7.11 14.93 1.16
CA PRO A 71 -8.49 14.90 0.65
C PRO A 71 -9.28 13.71 1.18
N ALA A 72 -8.65 12.54 1.27
CA ALA A 72 -9.10 11.43 2.09
C ALA A 72 -7.95 11.08 3.04
N PRO A 73 -8.22 10.82 4.32
CA PRO A 73 -7.16 10.40 5.23
C PRO A 73 -6.49 9.12 4.73
N VAL A 74 -5.19 9.00 4.93
CA VAL A 74 -4.46 7.77 4.61
C VAL A 74 -3.96 7.16 5.91
N HIS A 75 -4.31 5.90 6.13
CA HIS A 75 -3.87 5.14 7.30
C HIS A 75 -2.83 4.13 6.85
N HIS A 76 -1.59 4.32 7.27
CA HIS A 76 -0.50 3.39 6.99
C HIS A 76 -0.29 2.51 8.21
N VAL A 77 -0.59 1.23 8.07
CA VAL A 77 -0.57 0.24 9.14
C VAL A 77 0.57 -0.74 8.89
N ASP A 78 1.44 -0.93 9.88
CA ASP A 78 2.52 -1.91 9.83
C ASP A 78 2.30 -2.98 10.91
N LEU A 79 1.99 -4.20 10.48
CA LEU A 79 1.67 -5.30 11.39
C LEU A 79 2.85 -6.22 11.68
N PHE A 80 4.06 -5.84 11.28
CA PHE A 80 5.23 -6.71 11.39
C PHE A 80 5.42 -7.32 12.78
N ARG A 81 5.27 -6.51 13.83
CA ARG A 81 5.54 -6.93 15.21
C ARG A 81 4.36 -7.59 15.92
N LEU A 82 3.21 -7.69 15.26
CA LEU A 82 2.02 -8.26 15.87
C LEU A 82 1.79 -9.70 15.44
N GLU A 83 1.29 -10.48 16.37
CA GLU A 83 0.72 -11.78 16.03
C GLU A 83 -0.65 -11.55 15.37
N PRO A 84 -1.13 -12.49 14.53
CA PRO A 84 -2.42 -12.32 13.85
C PRO A 84 -3.59 -12.03 14.80
N ALA A 85 -3.62 -12.64 15.97
CA ALA A 85 -4.70 -12.38 16.93
C ALA A 85 -4.65 -10.95 17.47
N GLU A 86 -3.45 -10.41 17.73
CA GLU A 86 -3.29 -9.02 18.16
C GLU A 86 -3.69 -8.05 17.05
N ALA A 87 -3.31 -8.35 15.81
CA ALA A 87 -3.67 -7.54 14.66
C ALA A 87 -5.19 -7.48 14.46
N ALA A 88 -5.88 -8.60 14.67
CA ALA A 88 -7.33 -8.67 14.54
C ALA A 88 -8.05 -7.78 15.55
N ASP A 89 -7.43 -7.52 16.69
CA ASP A 89 -8.02 -6.72 17.76
C ASP A 89 -7.78 -5.20 17.65
N LEU A 90 -7.08 -4.74 16.59
CA LEU A 90 -6.77 -3.32 16.43
C LEU A 90 -7.95 -2.44 16.03
N GLY A 91 -9.06 -3.01 15.59
CA GLY A 91 -10.19 -2.23 15.12
C GLY A 91 -9.95 -1.53 13.79
N LEU A 92 -9.18 -2.14 12.90
CA LEU A 92 -8.82 -1.55 11.61
C LEU A 92 -10.03 -1.30 10.72
N GLU A 93 -11.11 -2.04 10.90
CA GLU A 93 -12.33 -1.91 10.08
C GLU A 93 -12.89 -0.51 10.10
N GLU A 94 -12.89 0.15 11.25
CA GLU A 94 -13.34 1.53 11.35
C GLU A 94 -12.44 2.50 10.59
N LEU A 95 -11.13 2.30 10.65
CA LEU A 95 -10.18 3.11 9.91
C LEU A 95 -10.38 2.95 8.40
N MET A 96 -10.63 1.72 7.96
CA MET A 96 -10.80 1.40 6.55
C MET A 96 -11.99 2.10 5.92
N GLU A 97 -13.03 2.36 6.69
CA GLU A 97 -14.20 3.10 6.21
C GLU A 97 -13.96 4.60 6.08
N ARG A 98 -13.01 5.15 6.86
CA ARG A 98 -12.78 6.59 6.92
C ARG A 98 -11.88 7.14 5.84
N GLY A 99 -11.05 6.31 5.24
CA GLY A 99 -10.05 6.78 4.31
C GLY A 99 -9.46 5.68 3.46
N ILE A 100 -8.24 5.92 3.00
CA ILE A 100 -7.44 4.93 2.26
C ILE A 100 -6.57 4.21 3.29
N THR A 101 -6.57 2.89 3.28
CA THR A 101 -5.78 2.11 4.23
C THR A 101 -4.71 1.31 3.48
N VAL A 102 -3.45 1.48 3.91
CA VAL A 102 -2.30 0.75 3.37
C VAL A 102 -1.77 -0.13 4.48
N ILE A 103 -1.78 -1.44 4.29
CA ILE A 103 -1.43 -2.41 5.33
C ILE A 103 -0.21 -3.20 4.90
N GLU A 104 0.92 -3.04 5.64
CA GLU A 104 2.09 -3.90 5.50
C GLU A 104 1.88 -5.16 6.34
N TRP A 105 2.37 -6.29 5.83
CA TRP A 105 2.14 -7.60 6.43
C TRP A 105 0.66 -7.96 6.47
N ALA A 106 -0.02 -7.62 5.40
CA ALA A 106 -1.47 -7.75 5.30
C ALA A 106 -1.97 -9.19 5.43
N GLU A 107 -1.12 -10.17 5.15
CA GLU A 107 -1.44 -11.58 5.34
C GLU A 107 -1.83 -11.95 6.77
N LYS A 108 -1.52 -11.08 7.74
CA LYS A 108 -1.91 -11.29 9.14
C LYS A 108 -3.38 -10.98 9.42
N VAL A 109 -4.06 -10.27 8.51
CA VAL A 109 -5.46 -9.88 8.67
C VAL A 109 -6.30 -10.26 7.45
N PRO A 110 -6.33 -11.54 7.05
CA PRO A 110 -6.98 -11.94 5.80
C PRO A 110 -8.47 -11.61 5.75
N ARG A 111 -9.14 -11.56 6.88
CA ARG A 111 -10.58 -11.25 6.93
C ARG A 111 -10.91 -9.81 6.57
N LEU A 112 -9.93 -8.90 6.67
CA LEU A 112 -10.11 -7.49 6.34
C LEU A 112 -9.82 -7.20 4.86
N LEU A 113 -9.24 -8.15 4.16
CA LEU A 113 -8.81 -7.97 2.77
C LEU A 113 -9.97 -8.24 1.82
N ARG A 114 -10.80 -7.22 1.63
CA ARG A 114 -12.00 -7.26 0.77
C ARG A 114 -11.97 -6.13 -0.26
N PRO A 115 -12.57 -6.34 -1.42
CA PRO A 115 -12.70 -5.25 -2.40
C PRO A 115 -13.50 -4.07 -1.83
N PRO A 116 -13.17 -2.84 -2.23
CA PRO A 116 -12.16 -2.47 -3.22
C PRO A 116 -10.73 -2.57 -2.65
N MET A 117 -9.89 -3.32 -3.33
CA MET A 117 -8.56 -3.65 -2.81
C MET A 117 -7.53 -3.76 -3.93
N LEU A 118 -6.32 -3.27 -3.65
CA LEU A 118 -5.14 -3.50 -4.45
C LEU A 118 -4.17 -4.35 -3.64
N ARG A 119 -3.82 -5.52 -4.15
CA ARG A 119 -2.75 -6.34 -3.56
C ARG A 119 -1.45 -6.02 -4.27
N VAL A 120 -0.40 -5.82 -3.51
CA VAL A 120 0.94 -5.63 -4.05
C VAL A 120 1.88 -6.60 -3.35
N GLU A 121 2.40 -7.56 -4.11
CA GLU A 121 3.44 -8.45 -3.64
C GLU A 121 4.79 -7.89 -4.08
N MET A 122 5.68 -7.68 -3.14
CA MET A 122 7.02 -7.16 -3.43
C MET A 122 8.07 -8.23 -3.21
N ALA A 123 8.94 -8.38 -4.18
CA ALA A 123 10.03 -9.36 -4.13
C ALA A 123 11.34 -8.70 -4.54
N TYR A 124 12.45 -9.29 -4.10
CA TYR A 124 13.77 -8.91 -4.58
C TYR A 124 13.90 -9.31 -6.05
N GLY A 125 14.59 -8.47 -6.83
CA GLY A 125 14.92 -8.79 -8.21
C GLY A 125 16.31 -9.42 -8.32
N GLU A 126 16.88 -9.40 -9.53
CA GLU A 126 18.20 -9.97 -9.79
C GLU A 126 19.32 -9.12 -9.21
N ASP A 127 19.21 -7.80 -9.32
CA ASP A 127 20.20 -6.87 -8.77
C ASP A 127 19.81 -6.45 -7.34
N PRO A 128 20.78 -6.05 -6.49
CA PRO A 128 20.48 -5.70 -5.11
C PRO A 128 19.42 -4.62 -4.91
N ASP A 129 19.36 -3.66 -5.84
CA ASP A 129 18.41 -2.54 -5.75
C ASP A 129 17.12 -2.78 -6.56
N GLU A 130 17.06 -3.87 -7.30
CA GLU A 130 15.88 -4.18 -8.10
C GLU A 130 14.78 -4.80 -7.25
N ARG A 131 13.55 -4.35 -7.50
CA ARG A 131 12.36 -4.94 -6.87
C ARG A 131 11.36 -5.31 -7.94
N VAL A 132 10.63 -6.38 -7.69
CA VAL A 132 9.54 -6.84 -8.53
C VAL A 132 8.25 -6.64 -7.78
N LEU A 133 7.32 -5.87 -8.36
CA LEU A 133 6.03 -5.56 -7.77
C LEU A 133 4.94 -6.21 -8.61
N ARG A 134 4.13 -7.04 -7.98
CA ARG A 134 3.02 -7.71 -8.63
C ARG A 134 1.72 -7.14 -8.06
N LEU A 135 0.96 -6.48 -8.91
CA LEU A 135 -0.27 -5.80 -8.53
C LEU A 135 -1.48 -6.57 -9.01
N SER A 136 -2.43 -6.80 -8.11
CA SER A 136 -3.72 -7.43 -8.44
C SER A 136 -4.83 -6.54 -7.89
N ALA A 137 -5.77 -6.14 -8.72
CA ALA A 137 -6.78 -5.16 -8.37
C ALA A 137 -8.19 -5.72 -8.43
N GLU A 138 -8.99 -5.37 -7.43
CA GLU A 138 -10.42 -5.62 -7.38
C GLU A 138 -11.14 -4.34 -6.95
N GLY A 139 -12.03 -3.83 -7.80
CA GLY A 139 -12.75 -2.58 -7.58
C GLY A 139 -12.22 -1.44 -8.44
N ASP A 140 -13.00 -0.35 -8.56
CA ASP A 140 -12.74 0.73 -9.52
C ASP A 140 -11.47 1.52 -9.22
N GLY A 141 -11.28 1.95 -7.99
CA GLY A 141 -10.07 2.69 -7.59
C GLY A 141 -8.81 1.86 -7.74
N PRO A 142 -8.76 0.65 -7.17
CA PRO A 142 -7.62 -0.24 -7.35
C PRO A 142 -7.33 -0.58 -8.81
N ALA A 143 -8.37 -0.82 -9.63
CA ALA A 143 -8.20 -1.10 -11.05
C ALA A 143 -7.61 0.11 -11.79
N ALA A 144 -8.09 1.32 -11.48
CA ALA A 144 -7.53 2.54 -12.05
C ALA A 144 -6.07 2.74 -11.66
N ALA A 145 -5.72 2.42 -10.41
CA ALA A 145 -4.35 2.51 -9.93
C ALA A 145 -3.43 1.53 -10.68
N ALA A 146 -3.84 0.28 -10.80
CA ALA A 146 -3.06 -0.73 -11.53
C ALA A 146 -2.89 -0.36 -13.00
N ALA A 147 -3.95 0.12 -13.64
CA ALA A 147 -3.89 0.57 -15.03
C ALA A 147 -2.95 1.75 -15.22
N ALA A 148 -2.94 2.70 -14.28
CA ALA A 148 -2.04 3.85 -14.33
C ALA A 148 -0.58 3.43 -14.20
N VAL A 149 -0.28 2.47 -13.31
CA VAL A 149 1.08 1.93 -13.18
C VAL A 149 1.50 1.23 -14.45
N ALA A 150 0.64 0.38 -15.01
CA ALA A 150 0.92 -0.32 -16.26
C ALA A 150 1.18 0.67 -17.40
N GLY A 151 0.40 1.73 -17.50
CA GLY A 151 0.59 2.77 -18.52
C GLY A 151 1.92 3.51 -18.40
N ALA A 152 2.32 3.83 -17.18
CA ALA A 152 3.58 4.52 -16.91
C ALA A 152 4.81 3.65 -17.22
N HIS A 153 4.67 2.34 -17.19
CA HIS A 153 5.75 1.40 -17.43
C HIS A 153 5.65 0.72 -18.81
N ALA A 154 4.64 1.05 -19.60
CA ALA A 154 4.48 0.52 -20.94
C ALA A 154 5.59 1.02 -21.86
N GLY A 155 6.19 0.15 -22.64
CA GLY A 155 7.24 0.51 -23.60
C GLY A 155 8.62 0.68 -22.99
N VAL A 156 8.79 0.34 -21.76
CA VAL A 156 10.10 0.38 -21.08
C VAL A 156 10.85 -0.93 -21.32
#